data_130396e5244eecc0883f1278c0025a68
#
_entry.id   130396e5244eecc0883f1278c0025a68
#
_cell.length_a   1.000
_cell.length_b   1.000
_cell.length_c   1.000
_cell.angle_alpha   90.00
_cell.angle_beta   90.00
_cell.angle_gamma   90.00
#
_symmetry.space_group_name_H-M   'P 1'
#
loop_
_entity.id
_entity.type
_entity.pdbx_description
1 polymer ?
#
loop_
_entity_poly.entity_id
_entity_poly.type
_entity_poly.pdbx_seq_one_letter_code
_entity_poly.pdbx_strand_id
1 'polypeptide(L)'
;MELPVSTVIILRSILDIARSEGENLTDPESALSCIEVFGIGGRTETDDAAKSDYFVVRGILAKSVTEAARFIAERGIVGEGSPVLVRLITQVASRFGFVVSQKVAAQTIPVIGALGGAAINYAFIDHFQSVARGHFTVRRLERKYGKDLVFNAYERLRQDLGTAR
;
A
#
# COMPACT_ATOMS: atom_id res chain seq x y z
N MET A 1 -7.38 -7.36 20.41
CA MET A 1 -6.89 -8.45 19.52
C MET A 1 -7.51 -8.43 18.12
N GLU A 2 -7.93 -7.28 17.59
CA GLU A 2 -8.61 -7.18 16.29
C GLU A 2 -7.68 -6.87 15.09
N LEU A 3 -6.49 -6.34 15.32
CA LEU A 3 -5.56 -5.92 14.26
C LEU A 3 -5.12 -7.06 13.32
N PRO A 4 -4.79 -8.28 13.80
CA PRO A 4 -4.39 -9.36 12.92
C PRO A 4 -5.53 -9.77 11.96
N VAL A 5 -6.75 -9.83 12.44
CA VAL A 5 -7.92 -10.20 11.62
C VAL A 5 -8.22 -9.12 10.59
N SER A 6 -8.22 -7.84 10.98
CA SER A 6 -8.43 -6.72 10.06
C SER A 6 -7.35 -6.68 8.97
N THR A 7 -6.10 -6.92 9.32
CA THR A 7 -4.98 -6.92 8.35
C THR A 7 -5.13 -8.06 7.34
N VAL A 8 -5.56 -9.25 7.77
CA VAL A 8 -5.82 -10.38 6.86
C VAL A 8 -6.98 -10.07 5.91
N ILE A 9 -8.06 -9.48 6.41
CA ILE A 9 -9.21 -9.07 5.59
C ILE A 9 -8.78 -8.03 4.55
N ILE A 10 -8.00 -7.02 4.96
CA ILE A 10 -7.47 -6.00 4.05
C ILE A 10 -6.59 -6.64 2.99
N LEU A 11 -5.64 -7.49 3.37
CA LEU A 11 -4.76 -8.16 2.42
C LEU A 11 -5.55 -8.99 1.41
N ARG A 12 -6.56 -9.73 1.87
CA ARG A 12 -7.44 -10.50 0.97
C ARG A 12 -8.14 -9.60 -0.04
N SER A 13 -8.71 -8.48 0.41
CA SER A 13 -9.36 -7.53 -0.50
C SER A 13 -8.38 -6.86 -1.47
N ILE A 14 -7.15 -6.59 -1.04
CA ILE A 14 -6.08 -6.08 -1.92
C ILE A 14 -5.75 -7.11 -3.02
N LEU A 15 -5.61 -8.40 -2.66
CA LEU A 15 -5.35 -9.47 -3.63
C LEU A 15 -6.49 -9.61 -4.65
N ASP A 16 -7.74 -9.50 -4.22
CA ASP A 16 -8.90 -9.57 -5.11
C ASP A 16 -8.95 -8.35 -6.06
N ILE A 17 -8.64 -7.15 -5.57
CA ILE A 17 -8.52 -5.94 -6.40
C ILE A 17 -7.37 -6.10 -7.40
N ALA A 18 -6.20 -6.59 -6.99
CA ALA A 18 -5.06 -6.83 -7.87
C ALA A 18 -5.45 -7.77 -9.04
N ARG A 19 -6.13 -8.89 -8.73
CA ARG A 19 -6.63 -9.83 -9.77
C ARG A 19 -7.60 -9.15 -10.72
N SER A 20 -8.54 -8.35 -10.21
CA SER A 20 -9.52 -7.63 -11.04
C SER A 20 -8.87 -6.62 -11.99
N GLU A 21 -7.72 -6.07 -11.60
CA GLU A 21 -6.91 -5.15 -12.41
C GLU A 21 -5.87 -5.87 -13.30
N GLY A 22 -5.94 -7.21 -13.36
CA GLY A 22 -5.15 -8.03 -14.28
C GLY A 22 -3.73 -8.33 -13.79
N GLU A 23 -3.47 -8.28 -12.47
CA GLU A 23 -2.20 -8.75 -11.92
C GLU A 23 -2.12 -10.28 -11.89
N ASN A 24 -0.97 -10.80 -12.28
CA ASN A 24 -0.66 -12.22 -12.13
C ASN A 24 0.01 -12.48 -10.78
N LEU A 25 -0.75 -12.93 -9.79
CA LEU A 25 -0.24 -13.15 -8.43
C LEU A 25 0.72 -14.35 -8.29
N THR A 26 0.95 -15.12 -9.36
CA THR A 26 2.03 -16.12 -9.39
C THR A 26 3.40 -15.48 -9.65
N ASP A 27 3.40 -14.26 -10.20
CA ASP A 27 4.61 -13.46 -10.35
C ASP A 27 4.98 -12.82 -9.00
N PRO A 28 6.25 -12.99 -8.52
CA PRO A 28 6.68 -12.44 -7.25
C PRO A 28 6.55 -10.92 -7.13
N GLU A 29 6.78 -10.16 -8.21
CA GLU A 29 6.64 -8.71 -8.18
C GLU A 29 5.19 -8.29 -7.99
N SER A 30 4.25 -8.92 -8.70
CA SER A 30 2.82 -8.68 -8.55
C SER A 30 2.31 -9.05 -7.14
N ALA A 31 2.78 -10.16 -6.57
CA ALA A 31 2.45 -10.57 -5.21
C ALA A 31 2.98 -9.56 -4.17
N LEU A 32 4.23 -9.10 -4.31
CA LEU A 32 4.83 -8.11 -3.42
C LEU A 32 4.21 -6.72 -3.55
N SER A 33 3.68 -6.37 -4.73
CA SER A 33 2.92 -5.13 -4.92
C SER A 33 1.65 -5.08 -4.06
N CYS A 34 1.07 -6.23 -3.70
CA CYS A 34 -0.05 -6.27 -2.75
C CYS A 34 0.39 -5.89 -1.33
N ILE A 35 1.61 -6.25 -0.94
CA ILE A 35 2.21 -5.86 0.34
C ILE A 35 2.62 -4.38 0.30
N GLU A 36 3.12 -3.91 -0.84
CA GLU A 36 3.50 -2.51 -1.07
C GLU A 36 2.33 -1.55 -0.81
N VAL A 37 1.09 -1.95 -1.07
CA VAL A 37 -0.11 -1.14 -0.79
C VAL A 37 -0.19 -0.69 0.67
N PHE A 38 0.22 -1.52 1.63
CA PHE A 38 0.28 -1.11 3.04
C PHE A 38 1.30 0.01 3.28
N GLY A 39 2.42 -0.01 2.57
CA GLY A 39 3.41 1.06 2.62
C GLY A 39 2.93 2.34 1.94
N ILE A 40 2.26 2.23 0.79
CA ILE A 40 1.70 3.38 0.04
C ILE A 40 0.56 4.02 0.84
N GLY A 41 -0.34 3.24 1.40
CA GLY A 41 -1.45 3.71 2.24
C GLY A 41 -1.01 4.12 3.65
N GLY A 42 0.23 3.81 4.04
CA GLY A 42 0.82 4.20 5.31
C GLY A 42 1.38 5.62 5.31
N ARG A 43 1.74 6.12 6.51
CA ARG A 43 2.41 7.41 6.70
C ARG A 43 3.59 7.25 7.65
N THR A 44 4.49 8.24 7.66
CA THR A 44 5.50 8.41 8.68
C THR A 44 5.32 9.76 9.36
N GLU A 45 5.89 9.95 10.56
CA GLU A 45 5.84 11.23 11.30
C GLU A 45 6.45 12.40 10.51
N THR A 46 7.35 12.09 9.56
CA THR A 46 8.07 13.06 8.75
C THR A 46 7.43 13.32 7.38
N ASP A 47 6.28 12.69 7.10
CA ASP A 47 5.59 12.87 5.81
C ASP A 47 4.84 14.21 5.80
N ASP A 48 5.46 15.23 5.20
CA ASP A 48 4.76 16.42 4.73
C ASP A 48 3.83 16.06 3.57
N ALA A 49 2.78 16.87 3.34
CA ALA A 49 1.80 16.63 2.28
C ALA A 49 2.44 16.43 0.88
N ALA A 50 3.58 17.08 0.62
CA ALA A 50 4.35 16.91 -0.62
C ALA A 50 5.10 15.59 -0.71
N LYS A 51 5.43 14.95 0.43
CA LYS A 51 6.12 13.65 0.49
C LYS A 51 5.17 12.45 0.52
N SER A 52 3.87 12.70 0.65
CA SER A 52 2.82 11.68 0.58
C SER A 52 2.40 11.38 -0.86
N ASP A 53 3.08 11.94 -1.85
CA ASP A 53 2.80 11.68 -3.26
C ASP A 53 2.98 10.20 -3.58
N TYR A 54 2.01 9.64 -4.28
CA TYR A 54 1.98 8.22 -4.65
C TYR A 54 3.26 7.75 -5.33
N PHE A 55 3.75 8.49 -6.34
CA PHE A 55 4.95 8.09 -7.07
C PHE A 55 6.23 8.24 -6.24
N VAL A 56 6.29 9.19 -5.32
CA VAL A 56 7.41 9.34 -4.39
C VAL A 56 7.48 8.14 -3.45
N VAL A 57 6.38 7.80 -2.81
CA VAL A 57 6.34 6.64 -1.88
C VAL A 57 6.61 5.34 -2.62
N ARG A 58 5.97 5.14 -3.76
CA ARG A 58 6.21 3.97 -4.61
C ARG A 58 7.68 3.89 -5.05
N GLY A 59 8.30 5.01 -5.42
CA GLY A 59 9.72 5.06 -5.78
C GLY A 59 10.65 4.65 -4.63
N ILE A 60 10.33 5.05 -3.40
CA ILE A 60 11.09 4.64 -2.21
C ILE A 60 11.01 3.13 -2.00
N LEU A 61 9.84 2.53 -2.22
CA LEU A 61 9.62 1.10 -2.02
C LEU A 61 10.09 0.24 -3.21
N ALA A 62 10.10 0.80 -4.42
CA ALA A 62 10.33 0.08 -5.67
C ALA A 62 11.62 -0.75 -5.67
N LYS A 63 12.72 -0.20 -5.15
CA LYS A 63 14.00 -0.92 -5.08
C LYS A 63 13.87 -2.18 -4.23
N SER A 64 13.27 -2.07 -3.05
CA SER A 64 13.10 -3.20 -2.13
C SER A 64 12.13 -4.25 -2.68
N VAL A 65 11.08 -3.82 -3.39
CA VAL A 65 10.13 -4.72 -4.07
C VAL A 65 10.84 -5.50 -5.17
N THR A 66 11.60 -4.83 -6.05
CA THR A 66 12.33 -5.46 -7.15
C THR A 66 13.40 -6.43 -6.64
N GLU A 67 14.19 -6.03 -5.63
CA GLU A 67 15.20 -6.89 -5.03
C GLU A 67 14.56 -8.14 -4.37
N ALA A 68 13.44 -7.96 -3.67
CA ALA A 68 12.71 -9.05 -3.04
C ALA A 68 12.07 -10.00 -4.08
N ALA A 69 11.47 -9.46 -5.15
CA ALA A 69 10.89 -10.24 -6.23
C ALA A 69 11.96 -11.10 -6.93
N ARG A 70 13.11 -10.50 -7.24
CA ARG A 70 14.25 -11.22 -7.83
C ARG A 70 14.74 -12.33 -6.90
N PHE A 71 14.90 -12.05 -5.61
CA PHE A 71 15.32 -13.06 -4.63
C PHE A 71 14.35 -14.25 -4.58
N ILE A 72 13.03 -13.98 -4.57
CA ILE A 72 12.01 -15.04 -4.58
C ILE A 72 12.04 -15.84 -5.87
N ALA A 73 12.21 -15.19 -7.02
CA ALA A 73 12.27 -15.84 -8.32
C ALA A 73 13.51 -16.78 -8.44
N GLU A 74 14.65 -16.36 -7.89
CA GLU A 74 15.91 -17.12 -7.97
C GLU A 74 16.00 -18.26 -6.93
N ARG A 75 15.45 -18.06 -5.72
CA ARG A 75 15.68 -18.93 -4.56
C ARG A 75 14.42 -19.47 -3.90
N GLY A 76 13.23 -19.06 -4.36
CA GLY A 76 11.96 -19.37 -3.73
C GLY A 76 11.74 -18.61 -2.42
N ILE A 77 10.59 -18.86 -1.79
CA ILE A 77 10.22 -18.24 -0.50
C ILE A 77 10.97 -18.90 0.69
N VAL A 78 11.70 -19.95 0.43
CA VAL A 78 12.35 -20.79 1.45
C VAL A 78 13.62 -20.13 1.97
N GLY A 79 13.49 -19.44 3.06
CA GLY A 79 14.62 -18.89 3.81
C GLY A 79 14.13 -17.91 4.88
N GLU A 80 13.99 -18.38 6.12
CA GLU A 80 13.86 -17.51 7.26
C GLU A 80 15.04 -16.53 7.27
N GLY A 81 14.74 -15.21 7.25
CA GLY A 81 15.76 -14.18 7.48
C GLY A 81 16.47 -13.63 6.24
N SER A 82 15.92 -13.77 5.02
CA SER A 82 16.50 -13.05 3.88
C SER A 82 16.57 -11.54 4.20
N PRO A 83 17.78 -10.92 4.19
CA PRO A 83 17.94 -9.48 4.48
C PRO A 83 17.11 -8.59 3.57
N VAL A 84 16.87 -9.03 2.33
CA VAL A 84 16.10 -8.27 1.34
C VAL A 84 14.61 -8.27 1.66
N LEU A 85 14.04 -9.44 2.03
CA LEU A 85 12.64 -9.54 2.46
C LEU A 85 12.42 -8.81 3.78
N VAL A 86 13.35 -8.95 4.74
CA VAL A 86 13.30 -8.24 6.02
C VAL A 86 13.30 -6.73 5.79
N ARG A 87 14.13 -6.21 4.89
CA ARG A 87 14.16 -4.77 4.54
C ARG A 87 12.81 -4.30 4.01
N LEU A 88 12.22 -5.00 3.03
CA LEU A 88 10.92 -4.64 2.46
C LEU A 88 9.84 -4.65 3.55
N ILE A 89 9.76 -5.73 4.34
CA ILE A 89 8.78 -5.86 5.43
C ILE A 89 8.95 -4.73 6.44
N THR A 90 10.18 -4.41 6.83
CA THR A 90 10.46 -3.32 7.79
C THR A 90 10.04 -1.96 7.24
N GLN A 91 10.32 -1.66 5.97
CA GLN A 91 9.91 -0.41 5.33
C GLN A 91 8.38 -0.29 5.26
N VAL A 92 7.69 -1.35 4.87
CA VAL A 92 6.22 -1.37 4.84
C VAL A 92 5.64 -1.26 6.25
N ALA A 93 6.17 -2.03 7.21
CA ALA A 93 5.69 -2.06 8.57
C ALA A 93 5.87 -0.73 9.30
N SER A 94 6.96 0.01 9.06
CA SER A 94 7.17 1.33 9.67
C SER A 94 6.09 2.34 9.24
N ARG A 95 5.68 2.33 7.97
CA ARG A 95 4.64 3.20 7.44
C ARG A 95 3.24 2.76 7.86
N PHE A 96 2.95 1.47 7.75
CA PHE A 96 1.68 0.89 8.16
C PHE A 96 1.47 1.00 9.68
N GLY A 97 2.51 0.75 10.47
CA GLY A 97 2.47 0.80 11.93
C GLY A 97 2.08 2.17 12.47
N PHE A 98 2.48 3.27 11.82
CA PHE A 98 2.07 4.62 12.20
C PHE A 98 0.55 4.81 12.07
N VAL A 99 -0.04 4.40 10.93
CA VAL A 99 -1.50 4.51 10.72
C VAL A 99 -2.27 3.59 11.68
N VAL A 100 -1.75 2.41 11.97
CA VAL A 100 -2.31 1.48 12.96
C VAL A 100 -2.28 2.09 14.35
N SER A 101 -1.20 2.75 14.74
CA SER A 101 -1.08 3.41 16.05
C SER A 101 -2.09 4.55 16.21
N GLN A 102 -2.33 5.33 15.16
CA GLN A 102 -3.38 6.35 15.16
C GLN A 102 -4.77 5.75 15.28
N LYS A 103 -5.05 4.63 14.59
CA LYS A 103 -6.32 3.90 14.71
C LYS A 103 -6.56 3.43 16.15
N VAL A 104 -5.56 2.82 16.77
CA VAL A 104 -5.64 2.36 18.17
C VAL A 104 -5.88 3.52 19.12
N ALA A 105 -5.16 4.63 18.95
CA ALA A 105 -5.35 5.84 19.77
C ALA A 105 -6.78 6.38 19.63
N ALA A 106 -7.35 6.42 18.43
CA ALA A 106 -8.73 6.85 18.22
C ALA A 106 -9.76 5.94 18.87
N GLN A 107 -9.49 4.63 18.99
CA GLN A 107 -10.39 3.67 19.65
C GLN A 107 -10.33 3.73 21.19
N THR A 108 -9.28 4.31 21.76
CA THR A 108 -9.14 4.43 23.23
C THR A 108 -9.92 5.61 23.82
N ILE A 109 -10.56 6.46 23.01
CA ILE A 109 -11.39 7.57 23.50
C ILE A 109 -12.77 7.00 23.91
N PRO A 110 -13.16 7.08 25.21
CA PRO A 110 -14.34 6.38 25.74
C PRO A 110 -15.67 6.84 25.16
N VAL A 111 -15.73 8.02 24.54
CA VAL A 111 -16.95 8.64 24.01
C VAL A 111 -17.39 8.04 22.67
N ILE A 112 -16.52 7.30 22.01
CA ILE A 112 -16.76 6.71 20.68
C ILE A 112 -17.20 5.22 20.83
N GLY A 113 -17.96 4.86 21.81
CA GLY A 113 -18.42 3.50 22.13
C GLY A 113 -18.69 2.57 20.93
N ALA A 114 -19.33 1.43 21.08
CA ALA A 114 -19.42 0.32 20.11
C ALA A 114 -19.75 0.71 18.65
N LEU A 115 -20.48 1.79 18.41
CA LEU A 115 -20.76 2.31 17.05
C LEU A 115 -19.57 3.02 16.42
N GLY A 116 -18.75 3.71 17.21
CA GLY A 116 -17.54 4.40 16.72
C GLY A 116 -16.44 3.43 16.29
N GLY A 117 -16.26 2.32 16.99
CA GLY A 117 -15.26 1.31 16.65
C GLY A 117 -15.51 0.65 15.28
N ALA A 118 -16.78 0.36 14.96
CA ALA A 118 -17.16 -0.18 13.66
C ALA A 118 -16.92 0.82 12.52
N ALA A 119 -17.24 2.09 12.72
CA ALA A 119 -17.03 3.15 11.73
C ALA A 119 -15.52 3.38 11.46
N ILE A 120 -14.70 3.40 12.51
CA ILE A 120 -13.23 3.53 12.38
C ILE A 120 -12.66 2.32 11.64
N ASN A 121 -13.12 1.11 11.94
CA ASN A 121 -12.66 -0.09 11.25
C ASN A 121 -13.07 -0.10 9.77
N TYR A 122 -14.29 0.33 9.47
CA TYR A 122 -14.76 0.49 8.09
C TYR A 122 -13.91 1.51 7.32
N ALA A 123 -13.70 2.70 7.87
CA ALA A 123 -12.88 3.73 7.25
C ALA A 123 -11.44 3.27 7.00
N PHE A 124 -10.89 2.47 7.90
CA PHE A 124 -9.55 1.89 7.77
C PHE A 124 -9.47 0.88 6.62
N ILE A 125 -10.46 -0.01 6.49
CA ILE A 125 -10.54 -0.98 5.41
C ILE A 125 -10.75 -0.25 4.06
N ASP A 126 -11.70 0.69 4.01
CA ASP A 126 -12.01 1.47 2.81
C ASP A 126 -10.81 2.27 2.31
N HIS A 127 -10.02 2.86 3.24
CA HIS A 127 -8.78 3.55 2.90
C HIS A 127 -7.82 2.64 2.11
N PHE A 128 -7.49 1.45 2.63
CA PHE A 128 -6.57 0.54 1.96
C PHE A 128 -7.12 -0.06 0.67
N GLN A 129 -8.43 -0.29 0.60
CA GLN A 129 -9.08 -0.70 -0.66
C GLN A 129 -8.99 0.40 -1.71
N SER A 130 -9.18 1.66 -1.33
CA SER A 130 -9.08 2.81 -2.25
C SER A 130 -7.64 2.99 -2.74
N VAL A 131 -6.66 2.86 -1.86
CA VAL A 131 -5.22 2.87 -2.22
C VAL A 131 -4.91 1.72 -3.19
N ALA A 132 -5.40 0.51 -2.91
CA ALA A 132 -5.21 -0.65 -3.78
C ALA A 132 -5.79 -0.43 -5.19
N ARG A 133 -7.04 0.07 -5.28
CA ARG A 133 -7.66 0.38 -6.57
C ARG A 133 -6.82 1.39 -7.36
N GLY A 134 -6.40 2.48 -6.73
CA GLY A 134 -5.52 3.48 -7.35
C GLY A 134 -4.20 2.88 -7.83
N HIS A 135 -3.51 2.15 -6.96
CA HIS A 135 -2.23 1.52 -7.26
C HIS A 135 -2.30 0.54 -8.45
N PHE A 136 -3.25 -0.41 -8.42
CA PHE A 136 -3.36 -1.40 -9.49
C PHE A 136 -3.96 -0.84 -10.78
N THR A 137 -4.81 0.19 -10.71
CA THR A 137 -5.23 0.94 -11.91
C THR A 137 -4.03 1.59 -12.58
N VAL A 138 -3.15 2.28 -11.84
CA VAL A 138 -1.92 2.86 -12.38
C VAL A 138 -1.03 1.77 -13.00
N ARG A 139 -0.80 0.65 -12.31
CA ARG A 139 -0.02 -0.47 -12.86
C ARG A 139 -0.62 -1.04 -14.14
N ARG A 140 -1.94 -1.20 -14.20
CA ARG A 140 -2.65 -1.63 -15.42
C ARG A 140 -2.44 -0.64 -16.58
N LEU A 141 -2.54 0.65 -16.31
CA LEU A 141 -2.31 1.69 -17.32
C LEU A 141 -0.86 1.71 -17.76
N GLU A 142 0.10 1.56 -16.86
CA GLU A 142 1.53 1.47 -17.19
C GLU A 142 1.85 0.26 -18.10
N ARG A 143 1.22 -0.90 -17.86
CA ARG A 143 1.36 -2.06 -18.75
C ARG A 143 0.79 -1.80 -20.14
N LYS A 144 -0.29 -1.00 -20.23
CA LYS A 144 -0.97 -0.73 -21.50
C LYS A 144 -0.35 0.42 -22.30
N TYR A 145 0.08 1.48 -21.63
CA TYR A 145 0.46 2.74 -22.28
C TYR A 145 1.92 3.15 -22.04
N GLY A 146 2.63 2.43 -21.15
CA GLY A 146 3.99 2.77 -20.75
C GLY A 146 4.05 3.69 -19.52
N LYS A 147 5.13 3.55 -18.76
CA LYS A 147 5.30 4.25 -17.46
C LYS A 147 5.38 5.77 -17.61
N ASP A 148 6.12 6.27 -18.62
CA ASP A 148 6.35 7.71 -18.80
C ASP A 148 5.07 8.45 -19.15
N LEU A 149 4.22 7.86 -20.00
CA LEU A 149 2.96 8.49 -20.40
C LEU A 149 1.99 8.56 -19.21
N VAL A 150 1.92 7.49 -18.43
CA VAL A 150 1.06 7.43 -17.24
C VAL A 150 1.54 8.41 -16.17
N PHE A 151 2.85 8.46 -15.91
CA PHE A 151 3.45 9.42 -14.97
C PHE A 151 3.13 10.88 -15.38
N ASN A 152 3.36 11.24 -16.63
CA ASN A 152 3.08 12.59 -17.14
C ASN A 152 1.59 12.95 -17.05
N ALA A 153 0.70 12.00 -17.34
CA ALA A 153 -0.75 12.20 -17.20
C ALA A 153 -1.16 12.41 -15.73
N TYR A 154 -0.60 11.61 -14.82
CA TYR A 154 -0.83 11.75 -13.39
C TYR A 154 -0.39 13.13 -12.87
N GLU A 155 0.81 13.58 -13.24
CA GLU A 155 1.34 14.87 -12.82
C GLU A 155 0.48 16.05 -13.31
N ARG A 156 -0.04 15.99 -14.55
CA ARG A 156 -0.97 16.99 -15.07
C ARG A 156 -2.26 17.03 -14.25
N LEU A 157 -2.88 15.88 -14.02
CA LEU A 157 -4.11 15.79 -13.22
C LEU A 157 -3.91 16.31 -11.80
N ARG A 158 -2.75 16.04 -11.21
CA ARG A 158 -2.39 16.53 -9.86
C ARG A 158 -2.27 18.06 -9.84
N GLN A 159 -1.65 18.65 -10.86
CA GLN A 159 -1.53 20.10 -11.00
C GLN A 159 -2.91 20.76 -11.18
N ASP A 160 -3.75 20.21 -12.05
CA ASP A 160 -5.10 20.72 -12.32
C ASP A 160 -5.96 20.69 -11.05
N LEU A 161 -5.91 19.60 -10.27
CA LEU A 161 -6.63 19.47 -9.00
C LEU A 161 -6.06 20.38 -7.89
N GLY A 162 -4.75 20.63 -7.90
CA GLY A 162 -4.08 21.53 -6.95
C GLY A 162 -4.39 23.02 -7.22
N THR A 163 -4.67 23.35 -8.47
CA THR A 163 -5.00 24.74 -8.89
C THR A 163 -6.48 25.08 -8.68
N ALA A 164 -7.34 24.05 -8.53
CA ALA A 164 -8.78 24.20 -8.34
C ALA A 164 -9.22 24.42 -6.87
N ARG A 165 -8.28 24.53 -5.94
CA ARG A 165 -8.51 24.87 -4.51
C ARG A 165 -8.04 26.26 -4.18
#